data_19f69b46ae3f2674520a4fd5a43ca5ed
#
_entry.id   19f69b46ae3f2674520a4fd5a43ca5ed
#
_cell.length_a   1.000
_cell.length_b   1.000
_cell.length_c   1.000
_cell.angle_alpha   90.00
_cell.angle_beta   90.00
_cell.angle_gamma   90.00
#
_symmetry.space_group_name_H-M   'P 1'
#
loop_
_entity.id
_entity.type
_entity.pdbx_description
1 polymer ?
#
loop_
_entity_poly.entity_id
_entity_poly.type
_entity_poly.pdbx_seq_one_letter_code
_entity_poly.pdbx_strand_id
1 'polypeptide(L)'
;MEKRVVSYEVDSRIGVIRIDNPPVNALSHPVRAGLMEALQEAGSDEACDALLILCKGRTFIAGADITEFGKTPLEPHLPDVITAIENFPRPVVAAL
;
A
#
# COMPACT_ATOMS: atom_id res chain seq x y z
N MET A 1 13.05 6.31 -15.99
CA MET A 1 12.60 5.19 -15.15
C MET A 1 11.64 5.71 -14.10
N GLU A 2 10.44 5.19 -14.06
CA GLU A 2 9.46 5.63 -13.09
C GLU A 2 9.82 5.14 -11.70
N LYS A 3 9.69 6.03 -10.72
CA LYS A 3 9.91 5.67 -9.32
C LYS A 3 8.72 4.86 -8.81
N ARG A 4 8.98 3.71 -8.22
CA ARG A 4 7.93 2.93 -7.57
C ARG A 4 7.51 3.60 -6.27
N VAL A 5 6.22 3.94 -6.16
CA VAL A 5 5.67 4.54 -4.94
C VAL A 5 5.34 3.51 -3.87
N VAL A 6 5.24 2.23 -4.25
CA VAL A 6 4.99 1.13 -3.32
C VAL A 6 5.96 0.00 -3.64
N SER A 7 6.59 -0.56 -2.63
CA SER A 7 7.48 -1.71 -2.77
C SER A 7 7.14 -2.78 -1.74
N TYR A 8 7.50 -4.03 -2.07
CA TYR A 8 7.29 -5.17 -1.18
C TYR A 8 8.58 -5.99 -1.08
N GLU A 9 8.94 -6.35 0.13
CA GLU A 9 10.04 -7.27 0.37
C GLU A 9 9.78 -8.08 1.64
N VAL A 10 10.47 -9.20 1.80
CA VAL A 10 10.34 -10.04 3.00
C VAL A 10 11.66 -10.02 3.74
N ASP A 11 11.58 -9.83 5.06
CA ASP A 11 12.71 -9.89 5.97
C ASP A 11 12.28 -10.67 7.20
N SER A 12 12.99 -11.78 7.49
CA SER A 12 12.72 -12.61 8.66
C SER A 12 11.26 -13.05 8.77
N ARG A 13 10.67 -13.44 7.65
CA ARG A 13 9.28 -13.89 7.49
C ARG A 13 8.24 -12.78 7.71
N ILE A 14 8.66 -11.53 7.74
CA ILE A 14 7.77 -10.38 7.78
C ILE A 14 7.76 -9.74 6.39
N GLY A 15 6.59 -9.68 5.77
CA GLY A 15 6.42 -8.95 4.53
C GLY A 15 6.35 -7.46 4.83
N VAL A 16 7.13 -6.65 4.14
CA VAL A 16 7.17 -5.20 4.36
C VAL A 16 6.71 -4.49 3.11
N ILE A 17 5.61 -3.76 3.22
CA ILE A 17 5.13 -2.88 2.17
C ILE A 17 5.53 -1.46 2.54
N ARG A 18 6.35 -0.82 1.70
CA ARG A 18 6.78 0.57 1.88
C ARG A 18 6.07 1.46 0.90
N ILE A 19 5.50 2.54 1.41
CA ILE A 19 4.86 3.57 0.61
C ILE A 19 5.77 4.80 0.63
N ASP A 20 6.13 5.28 -0.55
CA ASP A 20 6.99 6.46 -0.72
C ASP A 20 6.39 7.35 -1.81
N ASN A 21 5.46 8.18 -1.41
CA ASN A 21 4.73 9.10 -2.30
C ASN A 21 4.77 10.52 -1.71
N PRO A 22 5.95 11.17 -1.78
CA PRO A 22 6.08 12.50 -1.22
C PRO A 22 5.14 13.51 -1.88
N PRO A 23 4.78 14.60 -1.19
CA PRO A 23 5.31 15.00 0.13
C PRO A 23 4.58 14.35 1.31
N VAL A 24 3.36 13.85 1.16
CA VAL A 24 2.52 13.45 2.30
C VAL A 24 1.91 12.05 2.16
N ASN A 25 2.40 11.26 1.23
CA ASN A 25 1.91 9.88 1.01
C ASN A 25 0.39 9.81 0.79
N ALA A 26 -0.12 10.72 -0.07
CA ALA A 26 -1.54 10.70 -0.42
C ALA A 26 -1.91 9.40 -1.14
N LEU A 27 -3.16 8.94 -0.96
CA LEU A 27 -3.67 7.71 -1.57
C LEU A 27 -4.07 7.94 -3.03
N SER A 28 -3.08 8.31 -3.85
CA SER A 28 -3.26 8.46 -5.29
C SER A 28 -3.47 7.10 -5.96
N HIS A 29 -3.87 7.13 -7.24
CA HIS A 29 -4.03 5.89 -8.00
C HIS A 29 -2.76 5.03 -8.01
N PRO A 30 -1.54 5.56 -8.26
CA PRO A 30 -0.34 4.73 -8.20
C PRO A 30 -0.12 4.05 -6.84
N VAL A 31 -0.45 4.73 -5.74
CA VAL A 31 -0.35 4.14 -4.40
C VAL A 31 -1.39 3.05 -4.22
N ARG A 32 -2.65 3.30 -4.63
CA ARG A 32 -3.71 2.28 -4.53
C ARG A 32 -3.39 1.04 -5.36
N ALA A 33 -2.96 1.24 -6.61
CA ALA A 33 -2.60 0.14 -7.50
C ALA A 33 -1.39 -0.64 -6.95
N GLY A 34 -0.37 0.06 -6.48
CA GLY A 34 0.82 -0.56 -5.91
C GLY A 34 0.50 -1.35 -4.64
N LEU A 35 -0.36 -0.82 -3.77
CA LEU A 35 -0.81 -1.54 -2.57
C LEU A 35 -1.55 -2.82 -2.94
N MET A 36 -2.42 -2.78 -3.94
CA MET A 36 -3.17 -3.95 -4.38
C MET A 36 -2.25 -5.04 -4.90
N GLU A 37 -1.27 -4.68 -5.73
CA GLU A 37 -0.26 -5.60 -6.24
C GLU A 37 0.57 -6.20 -5.10
N ALA A 38 1.03 -5.37 -4.17
CA ALA A 38 1.83 -5.82 -3.04
C ALA A 38 1.05 -6.77 -2.13
N LEU A 39 -0.23 -6.48 -1.88
CA LEU A 39 -1.09 -7.36 -1.09
C LEU A 39 -1.29 -8.72 -1.76
N GLN A 40 -1.47 -8.74 -3.08
CA GLN A 40 -1.60 -9.98 -3.83
C GLN A 40 -0.30 -10.79 -3.79
N GLU A 41 0.83 -10.14 -3.96
CA GLU A 41 2.14 -10.78 -3.90
C GLU A 41 2.38 -11.36 -2.50
N ALA A 42 2.13 -10.59 -1.46
CA ALA A 42 2.29 -11.04 -0.07
C ALA A 42 1.34 -12.19 0.26
N GLY A 43 0.12 -12.14 -0.24
CA GLY A 43 -0.87 -13.20 0.00
C GLY A 43 -0.45 -14.55 -0.58
N SER A 44 0.31 -14.54 -1.66
CA SER A 44 0.83 -15.75 -2.32
C SER A 44 2.22 -16.15 -1.83
N ASP A 45 2.83 -15.34 -0.97
CA ASP A 45 4.22 -15.55 -0.54
C ASP A 45 4.26 -16.40 0.72
N GLU A 46 4.75 -17.62 0.58
CA GLU A 46 4.88 -18.56 1.70
C GLU A 46 5.89 -18.09 2.76
N ALA A 47 6.79 -17.19 2.40
CA ALA A 47 7.77 -16.63 3.33
C ALA A 47 7.21 -15.49 4.18
N CYS A 48 5.98 -15.07 3.93
CA CYS A 48 5.34 -13.96 4.63
C CYS A 48 4.37 -14.47 5.69
N ASP A 49 4.75 -14.44 6.95
CA ASP A 49 3.88 -14.84 8.07
C ASP A 49 3.03 -13.70 8.62
N ALA A 50 3.48 -12.47 8.42
CA ALA A 50 2.77 -11.27 8.83
C ALA A 50 3.16 -10.13 7.91
N LEU A 51 2.33 -9.10 7.84
CA LEU A 51 2.55 -7.98 6.94
C LEU A 51 2.70 -6.69 7.74
N LEU A 52 3.71 -5.91 7.40
CA LEU A 52 3.96 -4.59 7.96
C LEU A 52 3.82 -3.57 6.85
N ILE A 53 2.96 -2.56 7.06
CA ILE A 53 2.81 -1.45 6.12
C ILE A 53 3.43 -0.21 6.77
N LEU A 54 4.38 0.40 6.09
CA LEU A 54 5.00 1.62 6.57
C LEU A 54 5.16 2.64 5.44
N CYS A 55 5.25 3.90 5.83
CA CYS A 55 5.42 5.01 4.90
C CYS A 55 6.76 5.66 5.15
N LYS A 56 7.43 5.99 4.05
CA LYS A 56 8.67 6.72 4.10
C LYS A 56 8.39 8.20 4.39
N GLY A 57 9.26 8.83 5.16
CA GLY A 57 9.10 10.23 5.50
C GLY A 57 8.37 10.44 6.83
N ARG A 58 7.84 11.64 7.04
CA ARG A 58 7.27 12.06 8.31
C ARG A 58 5.80 11.71 8.48
N THR A 59 5.10 11.50 7.37
CA THR A 59 3.66 11.32 7.39
C THR A 59 3.32 9.91 6.95
N PHE A 60 2.54 9.20 7.75
CA PHE A 60 1.92 7.97 7.29
C PHE A 60 0.97 8.34 6.16
N ILE A 61 -0.11 7.66 5.91
CA ILE A 61 -1.02 8.01 4.81
C ILE A 61 -1.79 9.28 5.18
N ALA A 62 -1.68 10.33 4.34
CA ALA A 62 -2.35 11.62 4.60
C ALA A 62 -3.80 11.65 4.13
N GLY A 63 -4.29 10.62 3.44
CA GLY A 63 -5.64 10.55 2.92
C GLY A 63 -5.68 10.53 1.40
N ALA A 64 -6.86 10.81 0.84
CA ALA A 64 -7.05 10.79 -0.60
C ALA A 64 -6.29 11.93 -1.28
N ASP A 65 -5.86 11.68 -2.51
CA ASP A 65 -5.20 12.69 -3.33
C ASP A 65 -6.26 13.65 -3.90
N ILE A 66 -6.26 14.89 -3.41
CA ILE A 66 -7.26 15.89 -3.85
C ILE A 66 -7.12 16.27 -5.32
N THR A 67 -5.94 16.03 -5.92
CA THR A 67 -5.75 16.32 -7.36
C THR A 67 -6.56 15.38 -8.24
N GLU A 68 -7.05 14.27 -7.70
CA GLU A 68 -7.90 13.33 -8.44
C GLU A 68 -9.38 13.67 -8.34
N PHE A 69 -9.76 14.66 -7.52
CA PHE A 69 -11.14 15.06 -7.39
C PHE A 69 -11.63 15.71 -8.69
N GLY A 70 -12.86 15.38 -9.10
CA GLY A 70 -13.44 15.87 -10.34
C GLY A 70 -13.00 15.11 -11.58
N LYS A 71 -12.11 14.12 -11.44
CA LYS A 71 -11.70 13.26 -12.54
C LYS A 71 -12.43 11.93 -12.46
N THR A 72 -12.45 11.21 -13.58
CA THR A 72 -12.99 9.84 -13.59
C THR A 72 -12.19 8.96 -12.65
N PRO A 73 -12.84 8.30 -11.67
CA PRO A 73 -12.12 7.42 -10.75
C PRO A 73 -11.46 6.27 -11.47
N LEU A 74 -10.23 5.95 -11.08
CA LEU A 74 -9.46 4.83 -11.64
C LEU A 74 -9.39 3.69 -10.64
N GLU A 75 -9.56 2.47 -11.12
CA GLU A 75 -9.43 1.28 -10.28
C GLU A 75 -7.95 0.95 -10.01
N PRO A 76 -7.62 0.39 -8.83
CA PRO A 76 -8.56 0.09 -7.75
C PRO A 76 -9.00 1.36 -7.01
N HIS A 77 -10.24 1.35 -6.54
CA HIS A 77 -10.76 2.44 -5.71
C HIS A 77 -10.32 2.23 -4.25
N LEU A 78 -10.36 3.28 -3.45
CA LEU A 78 -9.92 3.20 -2.05
C LEU A 78 -10.68 2.13 -1.24
N PRO A 79 -12.01 1.98 -1.34
CA PRO A 79 -12.69 0.88 -0.63
C PRO A 79 -12.20 -0.51 -1.02
N ASP A 80 -11.78 -0.71 -2.26
CA ASP A 80 -11.25 -2.00 -2.72
C ASP A 80 -9.94 -2.33 -2.00
N VAL A 81 -9.06 -1.34 -1.83
CA VAL A 81 -7.79 -1.50 -1.12
C VAL A 81 -8.04 -1.80 0.35
N ILE A 82 -8.94 -1.08 1.00
CA ILE A 82 -9.28 -1.29 2.40
C ILE A 82 -9.82 -2.71 2.60
N THR A 83 -10.73 -3.15 1.73
CA THR A 83 -11.27 -4.50 1.78
C THR A 83 -10.18 -5.56 1.64
N ALA A 84 -9.22 -5.34 0.73
CA ALA A 84 -8.12 -6.26 0.53
C ALA A 84 -7.22 -6.37 1.77
N ILE A 85 -6.98 -5.25 2.47
CA ILE A 85 -6.22 -5.25 3.71
C ILE A 85 -6.98 -6.02 4.80
N GLU A 86 -8.28 -5.75 4.97
CA GLU A 86 -9.11 -6.42 5.97
C GLU A 86 -9.22 -7.93 5.73
N ASN A 87 -9.23 -8.35 4.47
CA ASN A 87 -9.35 -9.75 4.10
C ASN A 87 -8.01 -10.46 3.96
N PHE A 88 -6.91 -9.80 4.23
CA PHE A 88 -5.59 -10.43 4.15
C PHE A 88 -5.54 -11.60 5.14
N PRO A 89 -5.07 -12.80 4.71
CA PRO A 89 -5.20 -14.02 5.53
C PRO A 89 -4.26 -14.12 6.73
N ARG A 90 -3.40 -13.12 6.93
CA ARG A 90 -2.41 -13.10 8.01
C ARG A 90 -2.44 -11.74 8.70
N PRO A 91 -1.80 -11.59 9.89
CA PRO A 91 -1.77 -10.31 10.59
C PRO A 91 -1.19 -9.19 9.73
N VAL A 92 -1.81 -8.01 9.80
CA VAL A 92 -1.34 -6.79 9.15
C VAL A 92 -1.17 -5.72 10.22
N VAL A 93 0.01 -5.12 10.27
CA VAL A 93 0.33 -4.05 11.21
C VAL A 93 0.72 -2.80 10.42
N ALA A 94 0.19 -1.67 10.81
CA ALA A 94 0.56 -0.38 10.23
C ALA A 94 1.51 0.34 11.20
N ALA A 95 2.68 0.73 10.71
CA ALA A 95 3.66 1.46 11.50
C ALA A 95 3.43 2.96 11.33
N LEU A 96 2.89 3.59 12.34
CA LEU A 96 2.60 5.02 12.37
C LEU A 96 3.80 5.85 12.82
#